data_dfa7cd9b717c07312a62f4cb17e193d5
#
_entry.id   dfa7cd9b717c07312a62f4cb17e193d5
#
_cell.length_a   1.000
_cell.length_b   1.000
_cell.length_c   1.000
_cell.angle_alpha   90.00
_cell.angle_beta   90.00
_cell.angle_gamma   90.00
#
_symmetry.space_group_name_H-M   'P 1'
#
loop_
_entity.id
_entity.type
_entity.pdbx_description
1 polymer ?
#
loop_
_entity_poly.entity_id
_entity_poly.type
_entity_poly.pdbx_seq_one_letter_code
_entity_poly.pdbx_strand_id
1 'polypeptide(L)'
;LSPFGGVVLMACIFGRNLTHLHRPDPHDNDGDLNGEFWKRHRTIDNILLHTSLSLPSQLRLPSGISDANIVFCNMCIHTSTICLHQAAIFKAEKNQMPNQIIAESKRRCIIAADQIASIMKMVSHMDLSAVRIIYRYMGCWNQTN
;
A
#
# COMPACT_ATOMS: atom_id res chain seq x y z
N LEU A 1 -17.12 -6.56 10.40
CA LEU A 1 -16.14 -7.21 9.53
C LEU A 1 -15.34 -8.19 10.36
N SER A 2 -15.30 -9.47 9.97
CA SER A 2 -14.46 -10.48 10.62
C SER A 2 -12.98 -10.32 10.21
N PRO A 3 -11.99 -10.88 10.95
CA PRO A 3 -10.59 -10.87 10.54
C PRO A 3 -10.39 -11.43 9.13
N PHE A 4 -11.02 -12.55 8.79
CA PHE A 4 -10.98 -13.11 7.46
C PHE A 4 -11.63 -12.20 6.39
N GLY A 5 -12.75 -11.57 6.72
CA GLY A 5 -13.38 -10.56 5.85
C GLY A 5 -12.44 -9.38 5.58
N GLY A 6 -11.63 -8.99 6.56
CA GLY A 6 -10.55 -8.01 6.42
C GLY A 6 -9.51 -8.46 5.38
N VAL A 7 -9.07 -9.72 5.43
CA VAL A 7 -8.11 -10.29 4.46
C VAL A 7 -8.67 -10.22 3.04
N VAL A 8 -9.95 -10.61 2.84
CA VAL A 8 -10.61 -10.55 1.52
C VAL A 8 -10.67 -9.11 1.00
N LEU A 9 -11.06 -8.16 1.87
CA LEU A 9 -11.09 -6.74 1.52
C LEU A 9 -9.71 -6.25 1.08
N MET A 10 -8.66 -6.57 1.84
CA MET A 10 -7.29 -6.18 1.52
C MET A 10 -6.79 -6.82 0.24
N ALA A 11 -7.11 -8.09 -0.02
CA ALA A 11 -6.78 -8.75 -1.28
C ALA A 11 -7.42 -8.04 -2.48
N CYS A 12 -8.68 -7.62 -2.37
CA CYS A 12 -9.36 -6.85 -3.41
C CYS A 12 -8.71 -5.48 -3.64
N ILE A 13 -8.39 -4.72 -2.59
CA ILE A 13 -7.75 -3.41 -2.69
C ILE A 13 -6.35 -3.55 -3.29
N PHE A 14 -5.57 -4.52 -2.81
CA PHE A 14 -4.23 -4.79 -3.30
C PHE A 14 -4.25 -5.21 -4.78
N GLY A 15 -5.18 -6.09 -5.18
CA GLY A 15 -5.36 -6.48 -6.58
C GLY A 15 -5.68 -5.29 -7.49
N ARG A 16 -6.56 -4.36 -7.05
CA ARG A 16 -6.85 -3.12 -7.79
C ARG A 16 -5.63 -2.21 -7.89
N ASN A 17 -4.84 -2.12 -6.83
CA ASN A 17 -3.59 -1.36 -6.83
C ASN A 17 -2.60 -1.96 -7.85
N LEU A 18 -2.36 -3.26 -7.81
CA LEU A 18 -1.49 -3.93 -8.78
C LEU A 18 -1.98 -3.73 -10.22
N THR A 19 -3.28 -3.85 -10.48
CA THR A 19 -3.86 -3.58 -11.80
C THR A 19 -3.57 -2.15 -12.26
N HIS A 20 -3.68 -1.17 -11.37
CA HIS A 20 -3.33 0.22 -11.68
C HIS A 20 -1.85 0.36 -12.03
N LEU A 21 -0.96 -0.26 -11.24
CA LEU A 21 0.49 -0.14 -11.40
C LEU A 21 1.01 -0.79 -12.70
N HIS A 22 0.41 -1.91 -13.10
CA HIS A 22 0.85 -2.70 -14.25
C HIS A 22 0.01 -2.47 -15.51
N ARG A 23 -0.95 -1.53 -15.49
CA ARG A 23 -1.78 -1.25 -16.65
C ARG A 23 -1.02 -0.38 -17.65
N PRO A 24 -0.58 -0.92 -18.79
CA PRO A 24 -0.06 -0.10 -19.87
C PRO A 24 -1.25 0.64 -20.51
N ASP A 25 -1.23 1.94 -20.49
CA ASP A 25 -2.17 2.75 -21.24
C ASP A 25 -1.36 3.65 -22.18
N PRO A 26 -1.25 3.28 -23.47
CA PRO A 26 -0.45 4.04 -24.43
C PRO A 26 -1.02 5.45 -24.69
N HIS A 27 -2.24 5.73 -24.29
CA HIS A 27 -2.90 7.03 -24.43
C HIS A 27 -2.89 7.84 -23.13
N ASP A 28 -2.39 7.29 -22.03
CA ASP A 28 -2.32 7.98 -20.74
C ASP A 28 -1.11 8.92 -20.71
N ASN A 29 -1.37 10.22 -20.68
CA ASN A 29 -0.31 11.19 -20.47
C ASN A 29 0.05 11.28 -19.00
N ASP A 30 1.04 10.47 -18.59
CA ASP A 30 1.53 10.42 -17.20
C ASP A 30 2.07 11.77 -16.69
N GLY A 31 2.37 12.72 -17.58
CA GLY A 31 2.80 14.07 -17.25
C GLY A 31 1.65 15.01 -16.93
N ASP A 32 0.40 14.63 -17.19
CA ASP A 32 -0.79 15.41 -16.87
C ASP A 32 -1.40 14.95 -15.54
N LEU A 33 -1.39 15.84 -14.54
CA LEU A 33 -2.02 15.57 -13.23
C LEU A 33 -3.53 15.30 -13.31
N ASN A 34 -4.18 15.71 -14.37
CA ASN A 34 -5.58 15.40 -14.66
C ASN A 34 -5.76 14.16 -15.52
N GLY A 35 -4.65 13.52 -15.94
CA GLY A 35 -4.64 12.27 -16.69
C GLY A 35 -5.20 11.09 -15.89
N GLU A 36 -5.50 10.02 -16.60
CA GLU A 36 -6.16 8.85 -16.02
C GLU A 36 -5.30 8.13 -14.96
N PHE A 37 -3.97 8.10 -15.14
CA PHE A 37 -3.07 7.55 -14.12
C PHE A 37 -3.25 8.26 -12.78
N TRP A 38 -3.20 9.59 -12.76
CA TRP A 38 -3.28 10.39 -11.53
C TRP A 38 -4.68 10.40 -10.92
N LYS A 39 -5.73 10.29 -11.74
CA LYS A 39 -7.11 10.10 -11.23
C LYS A 39 -7.25 8.76 -10.50
N ARG A 40 -6.77 7.67 -11.11
CA ARG A 40 -6.78 6.34 -10.49
C ARG A 40 -5.90 6.30 -9.24
N HIS A 41 -4.72 6.91 -9.30
CA HIS A 41 -3.82 7.04 -8.15
C HIS A 41 -4.53 7.69 -6.95
N ARG A 42 -5.13 8.86 -7.14
CA ARG A 42 -5.88 9.56 -6.07
C ARG A 42 -7.05 8.73 -5.55
N THR A 43 -7.75 8.04 -6.42
CA THR A 43 -8.86 7.17 -6.02
C THR A 43 -8.39 6.03 -5.12
N ILE A 44 -7.30 5.36 -5.48
CA ILE A 44 -6.76 4.25 -4.69
C ILE A 44 -6.16 4.77 -3.37
N ASP A 45 -5.44 5.88 -3.39
CA ASP A 45 -4.89 6.51 -2.18
C ASP A 45 -6.01 6.88 -1.18
N ASN A 46 -7.10 7.46 -1.67
CA ASN A 46 -8.27 7.78 -0.84
C ASN A 46 -8.91 6.51 -0.26
N ILE A 47 -9.02 5.42 -1.05
CA ILE A 47 -9.55 4.15 -0.55
C ILE A 47 -8.65 3.58 0.55
N LEU A 48 -7.34 3.57 0.37
CA LEU A 48 -6.38 3.09 1.36
C LEU A 48 -6.44 3.91 2.65
N LEU A 49 -6.45 5.22 2.52
CA LEU A 49 -6.57 6.15 3.66
C LEU A 49 -7.88 5.94 4.41
N HIS A 50 -9.00 5.93 3.70
CA HIS A 50 -10.31 5.71 4.31
C HIS A 50 -10.38 4.35 4.98
N THR A 51 -9.88 3.29 4.36
CA THR A 51 -9.84 1.95 4.94
C THR A 51 -9.02 1.93 6.23
N SER A 52 -7.84 2.55 6.22
CA SER A 52 -6.99 2.65 7.42
C SER A 52 -7.70 3.35 8.58
N LEU A 53 -8.39 4.46 8.30
CA LEU A 53 -9.08 5.25 9.31
C LEU A 53 -10.37 4.61 9.81
N SER A 54 -11.07 3.87 8.94
CA SER A 54 -12.39 3.27 9.23
C SER A 54 -12.33 1.81 9.70
N LEU A 55 -11.13 1.23 9.88
CA LEU A 55 -10.99 -0.11 10.44
C LEU A 55 -11.68 -0.18 11.80
N PRO A 56 -12.58 -1.18 12.03
CA PRO A 56 -13.15 -1.44 13.34
C PRO A 56 -12.06 -1.66 14.40
N SER A 57 -12.31 -1.28 15.64
CA SER A 57 -11.34 -1.38 16.74
C SER A 57 -10.75 -2.78 16.89
N GLN A 58 -11.58 -3.82 16.70
CA GLN A 58 -11.15 -5.21 16.75
C GLN A 58 -10.18 -5.64 15.64
N LEU A 59 -10.10 -4.87 14.54
CA LEU A 59 -9.17 -5.11 13.42
C LEU A 59 -7.96 -4.19 13.43
N ARG A 60 -7.86 -3.33 14.45
CA ARG A 60 -6.71 -2.43 14.62
C ARG A 60 -5.64 -3.03 15.52
N LEU A 61 -4.40 -2.73 15.22
CA LEU A 61 -3.30 -2.99 16.14
C LEU A 61 -3.20 -1.84 17.17
N PRO A 62 -2.79 -2.14 18.42
CA PRO A 62 -2.28 -3.44 18.89
C PRO A 62 -3.34 -4.44 19.36
N SER A 63 -4.63 -4.07 19.40
CA SER A 63 -5.69 -4.89 20.03
C SER A 63 -5.81 -6.30 19.44
N GLY A 64 -5.64 -6.44 18.12
CA GLY A 64 -5.75 -7.70 17.40
C GLY A 64 -4.43 -8.42 17.14
N ILE A 65 -3.37 -8.12 17.88
CA ILE A 65 -2.01 -8.56 17.57
C ILE A 65 -1.83 -10.09 17.58
N SER A 66 -2.64 -10.82 18.32
CA SER A 66 -2.59 -12.29 18.38
C SER A 66 -3.22 -12.98 17.16
N ASP A 67 -3.95 -12.26 16.33
CA ASP A 67 -4.56 -12.80 15.10
C ASP A 67 -3.72 -12.41 13.87
N ALA A 68 -3.11 -13.42 13.24
CA ALA A 68 -2.28 -13.24 12.06
C ALA A 68 -3.02 -12.55 10.89
N ASN A 69 -4.35 -12.75 10.76
CA ASN A 69 -5.14 -12.07 9.72
C ASN A 69 -5.22 -10.58 9.97
N ILE A 70 -5.32 -10.15 11.24
CA ILE A 70 -5.35 -8.72 11.60
C ILE A 70 -4.00 -8.08 11.34
N VAL A 71 -2.91 -8.74 11.72
CA VAL A 71 -1.54 -8.30 11.40
C VAL A 71 -1.37 -8.16 9.89
N PHE A 72 -1.78 -9.21 9.15
CA PHE A 72 -1.73 -9.20 7.69
C PHE A 72 -2.50 -8.03 7.08
N CYS A 73 -3.74 -7.78 7.51
CA CYS A 73 -4.57 -6.67 7.00
C CYS A 73 -3.89 -5.30 7.20
N ASN A 74 -3.38 -5.05 8.41
CA ASN A 74 -2.70 -3.79 8.72
C ASN A 74 -1.41 -3.61 7.90
N MET A 75 -0.62 -4.68 7.74
CA MET A 75 0.57 -4.64 6.88
C MET A 75 0.23 -4.41 5.42
N CYS A 76 -0.83 -5.03 4.89
CA CYS A 76 -1.26 -4.85 3.50
C CYS A 76 -1.65 -3.41 3.17
N ILE A 77 -2.29 -2.69 4.10
CA ILE A 77 -2.62 -1.27 3.91
C ILE A 77 -1.35 -0.46 3.66
N HIS A 78 -0.36 -0.61 4.53
CA HIS A 78 0.89 0.15 4.43
C HIS A 78 1.74 -0.26 3.23
N THR A 79 1.81 -1.56 2.93
CA THR A 79 2.50 -2.07 1.74
C THR A 79 1.86 -1.53 0.46
N SER A 80 0.52 -1.56 0.37
CA SER A 80 -0.20 -1.00 -0.78
C SER A 80 0.06 0.49 -0.95
N THR A 81 0.15 1.24 0.15
CA THR A 81 0.50 2.67 0.16
C THR A 81 1.90 2.89 -0.40
N ILE A 82 2.89 2.10 0.04
CA ILE A 82 4.26 2.20 -0.48
C ILE A 82 4.30 1.93 -1.98
N CYS A 83 3.72 0.82 -2.44
CA CYS A 83 3.72 0.46 -3.86
C CYS A 83 3.07 1.55 -4.72
N LEU A 84 1.92 2.08 -4.27
CA LEU A 84 1.21 3.15 -4.97
C LEU A 84 2.06 4.41 -5.13
N HIS A 85 2.69 4.86 -4.03
CA HIS A 85 3.48 6.08 -4.04
C HIS A 85 4.86 5.93 -4.69
N GLN A 86 5.46 4.74 -4.69
CA GLN A 86 6.68 4.46 -5.46
C GLN A 86 6.43 4.63 -6.96
N ALA A 87 5.31 4.12 -7.48
CA ALA A 87 4.93 4.33 -8.87
C ALA A 87 4.69 5.81 -9.19
N ALA A 88 4.06 6.55 -8.26
CA ALA A 88 3.87 8.00 -8.40
C ALA A 88 5.21 8.75 -8.47
N ILE A 89 6.18 8.39 -7.60
CA ILE A 89 7.53 8.98 -7.63
C ILE A 89 8.18 8.71 -8.99
N PHE A 90 8.21 7.45 -9.44
CA PHE A 90 8.80 7.08 -10.71
C PHE A 90 8.18 7.85 -11.90
N LYS A 91 6.84 7.93 -11.96
CA LYS A 91 6.13 8.67 -13.02
C LYS A 91 6.41 10.16 -12.95
N ALA A 92 6.42 10.74 -11.75
CA ALA A 92 6.68 12.17 -11.57
C ALA A 92 8.12 12.53 -11.92
N GLU A 93 9.11 11.73 -11.55
CA GLU A 93 10.51 11.95 -11.90
C GLU A 93 10.73 11.80 -13.41
N LYS A 94 10.17 10.76 -14.03
CA LYS A 94 10.26 10.52 -15.48
C LYS A 94 9.70 11.68 -16.31
N ASN A 95 8.61 12.30 -15.85
CA ASN A 95 7.93 13.38 -16.56
C ASN A 95 8.31 14.78 -16.04
N GLN A 96 9.37 14.90 -15.23
CA GLN A 96 9.87 16.17 -14.69
C GLN A 96 8.77 17.02 -14.01
N MET A 97 7.90 16.35 -13.27
CA MET A 97 6.78 16.99 -12.59
C MET A 97 7.25 17.79 -11.36
N PRO A 98 6.40 18.68 -10.81
CA PRO A 98 6.78 19.49 -9.65
C PRO A 98 7.29 18.66 -8.48
N ASN A 99 8.40 19.08 -7.89
CA ASN A 99 9.05 18.40 -6.75
C ASN A 99 8.13 18.18 -5.55
N GLN A 100 7.08 18.99 -5.41
CA GLN A 100 6.10 18.85 -4.33
C GLN A 100 5.37 17.50 -4.39
N ILE A 101 5.06 16.99 -5.58
CA ILE A 101 4.38 15.69 -5.78
C ILE A 101 5.31 14.55 -5.35
N ILE A 102 6.58 14.65 -5.74
CA ILE A 102 7.61 13.68 -5.39
C ILE A 102 7.83 13.67 -3.86
N ALA A 103 7.95 14.86 -3.27
CA ALA A 103 8.17 15.01 -1.83
C ALA A 103 7.00 14.45 -1.01
N GLU A 104 5.75 14.73 -1.42
CA GLU A 104 4.56 14.18 -0.74
C GLU A 104 4.51 12.66 -0.86
N SER A 105 4.77 12.11 -2.03
CA SER A 105 4.80 10.66 -2.22
C SER A 105 5.92 9.98 -1.41
N LYS A 106 7.11 10.59 -1.33
CA LYS A 106 8.20 10.13 -0.45
C LYS A 106 7.79 10.16 1.01
N ARG A 107 7.16 11.24 1.47
CA ARG A 107 6.63 11.36 2.84
C ARG A 107 5.64 10.23 3.16
N ARG A 108 4.71 9.94 2.25
CA ARG A 108 3.73 8.85 2.40
C ARG A 108 4.40 7.49 2.51
N CYS A 109 5.42 7.22 1.69
CA CYS A 109 6.20 5.98 1.76
C CYS A 109 6.91 5.83 3.11
N ILE A 110 7.54 6.90 3.62
CA ILE A 110 8.27 6.87 4.90
C ILE A 110 7.31 6.58 6.05
N ILE A 111 6.17 7.27 6.12
CA ILE A 111 5.16 7.03 7.16
C ILE A 111 4.68 5.58 7.12
N ALA A 112 4.37 5.05 5.95
CA ALA A 112 3.91 3.67 5.81
C ALA A 112 5.00 2.65 6.19
N ALA A 113 6.26 2.91 5.86
CA ALA A 113 7.40 2.08 6.26
C ALA A 113 7.60 2.07 7.78
N ASP A 114 7.47 3.22 8.45
CA ASP A 114 7.53 3.31 9.91
C ASP A 114 6.41 2.51 10.58
N GLN A 115 5.20 2.52 10.02
CA GLN A 115 4.10 1.70 10.51
C GLN A 115 4.40 0.20 10.37
N ILE A 116 4.95 -0.23 9.23
CA ILE A 116 5.39 -1.63 9.03
C ILE A 116 6.46 -2.01 10.05
N ALA A 117 7.47 -1.16 10.25
CA ALA A 117 8.53 -1.40 11.23
C ALA A 117 7.97 -1.52 12.66
N SER A 118 6.99 -0.69 13.01
CA SER A 118 6.30 -0.74 14.30
C SER A 118 5.51 -2.03 14.48
N ILE A 119 4.77 -2.46 13.46
CA ILE A 119 4.05 -3.75 13.46
C ILE A 119 5.05 -4.90 13.62
N MET A 120 6.16 -4.89 12.89
CA MET A 120 7.19 -5.94 12.98
C MET A 120 7.79 -6.05 14.38
N LYS A 121 8.05 -4.93 15.04
CA LYS A 121 8.51 -4.92 16.43
C LYS A 121 7.48 -5.54 17.37
N MET A 122 6.20 -5.21 17.20
CA MET A 122 5.11 -5.76 18.03
C MET A 122 4.96 -7.28 17.87
N VAL A 123 5.18 -7.81 16.66
CA VAL A 123 4.97 -9.24 16.35
C VAL A 123 6.26 -10.07 16.36
N SER A 124 7.39 -9.49 16.77
CA SER A 124 8.71 -10.16 16.74
C SER A 124 8.76 -11.48 17.55
N HIS A 125 7.82 -11.69 18.45
CA HIS A 125 7.71 -12.90 19.29
C HIS A 125 6.72 -13.93 18.76
N MET A 126 6.04 -13.65 17.64
CA MET A 126 5.02 -14.52 17.06
C MET A 126 5.61 -15.37 15.91
N ASP A 127 5.02 -16.55 15.67
CA ASP A 127 5.31 -17.31 14.46
C ASP A 127 4.69 -16.61 13.25
N LEU A 128 5.54 -15.95 12.47
CA LEU A 128 5.17 -15.09 11.36
C LEU A 128 5.14 -15.81 10.00
N SER A 129 4.94 -17.12 9.98
CA SER A 129 4.88 -17.88 8.73
C SER A 129 3.89 -17.28 7.71
N ALA A 130 2.75 -16.75 8.19
CA ALA A 130 1.76 -16.04 7.35
C ALA A 130 2.26 -14.66 6.85
N VAL A 131 3.13 -13.99 7.61
CA VAL A 131 3.67 -12.65 7.25
C VAL A 131 4.82 -12.77 6.25
N ARG A 132 5.51 -13.92 6.19
CA ARG A 132 6.55 -14.21 5.17
C ARG A 132 6.02 -14.07 3.74
N ILE A 133 4.74 -14.30 3.51
CA ILE A 133 4.11 -14.18 2.20
C ILE A 133 4.18 -12.73 1.73
N ILE A 134 3.93 -11.75 2.61
CA ILE A 134 3.99 -10.31 2.27
C ILE A 134 5.41 -9.91 1.86
N TYR A 135 6.42 -10.36 2.63
CA TYR A 135 7.83 -10.09 2.30
C TYR A 135 8.25 -10.65 0.94
N ARG A 136 7.74 -11.82 0.59
CA ARG A 136 8.02 -12.44 -0.70
C ARG A 136 7.42 -11.63 -1.86
N TYR A 137 6.23 -11.08 -1.68
CA TYR A 137 5.60 -10.19 -2.67
C TYR A 137 6.30 -8.84 -2.77
N MET A 138 6.75 -8.26 -1.65
CA MET A 138 7.53 -7.02 -1.65
C MET A 138 8.91 -7.20 -2.31
N GLY A 139 9.57 -8.34 -2.10
CA GLY A 139 10.87 -8.67 -2.70
C GLY A 139 10.82 -8.89 -4.22
N CYS A 140 9.72 -9.43 -4.74
CA CYS A 140 9.55 -9.62 -6.18
C CYS A 140 9.42 -8.28 -6.94
N TRP A 141 8.99 -7.21 -6.28
CA TRP A 141 8.86 -5.90 -6.93
C TRP A 141 10.20 -5.23 -7.21
N ASN A 142 11.20 -5.47 -6.36
CA ASN A 142 12.54 -4.90 -6.52
C ASN A 142 13.37 -5.59 -7.62
N GLN A 143 12.90 -6.70 -8.20
CA GLN A 143 13.65 -7.45 -9.22
C GLN A 143 13.15 -7.24 -10.65
N THR A 144 12.08 -6.49 -10.84
CA THR A 144 11.44 -6.26 -12.16
C THR A 144 11.57 -4.82 -12.68
N ASN A 145 12.38 -3.96 -12.04
CA ASN A 145 12.70 -2.61 -12.54
C ASN A 145 14.20 -2.43 -12.69
#